data_f11c9ecd5607e08e9790d6544e8437fe
#
_entry.id   f11c9ecd5607e08e9790d6544e8437fe
#
_cell.length_a   1.000
_cell.length_b   1.000
_cell.length_c   1.000
_cell.angle_alpha   90.00
_cell.angle_beta   90.00
_cell.angle_gamma   90.00
#
_symmetry.space_group_name_H-M   'P 1'
#
loop_
_entity.id
_entity.type
_entity.pdbx_description
1 polymer ?
#
loop_
_entity_poly.entity_id
_entity_poly.type
_entity_poly.pdbx_seq_one_letter_code
_entity_poly.pdbx_strand_id
1 'polypeptide(L)'
;MAYNKKEVLQANAEAIRVVLRLEKERREATEAEKSILRNYQGFGGLKCILNRTDTPDDIRYWSKSEQNLFEPTQQLKQMIYRETVDANTAKRYWESIKASVLTSFYTDTRIVSAISGALASTNLQVRRCLDPSMGMGAQLLKLNRKRLLQQSTCQRSLSFYLQSL
;
A
#
# COMPACT_ATOMS: atom_id res chain seq x y z
N MET A 1 9.13 -11.55 13.50
CA MET A 1 8.90 -12.26 12.21
C MET A 1 9.86 -11.70 11.19
N ALA A 2 10.51 -12.56 10.41
CA ALA A 2 11.36 -12.11 9.31
C ALA A 2 10.49 -11.46 8.22
N TYR A 3 11.00 -10.41 7.57
CA TYR A 3 10.34 -9.73 6.48
C TYR A 3 10.28 -10.64 5.24
N ASN A 4 9.09 -11.11 4.90
CA ASN A 4 8.86 -11.99 3.75
C ASN A 4 8.40 -11.17 2.53
N LYS A 5 9.34 -10.89 1.63
CA LYS A 5 9.07 -10.10 0.41
C LYS A 5 7.92 -10.67 -0.44
N LYS A 6 7.80 -12.00 -0.51
CA LYS A 6 6.75 -12.65 -1.32
C LYS A 6 5.36 -12.42 -0.73
N GLU A 7 5.21 -12.58 0.58
CA GLU A 7 3.94 -12.32 1.28
C GLU A 7 3.53 -10.86 1.18
N VAL A 8 4.48 -9.94 1.36
CA VAL A 8 4.24 -8.50 1.21
C VAL A 8 3.79 -8.16 -0.21
N LEU A 9 4.48 -8.69 -1.22
CA LEU A 9 4.13 -8.45 -2.62
C LEU A 9 2.73 -8.99 -2.95
N GLN A 10 2.37 -10.17 -2.45
CA GLN A 10 1.05 -10.76 -2.64
C GLN A 10 -0.04 -9.94 -1.94
N ALA A 11 0.18 -9.54 -0.69
CA ALA A 11 -0.77 -8.70 0.05
C ALA A 11 -1.00 -7.35 -0.65
N ASN A 12 0.07 -6.73 -1.16
CA ASN A 12 -0.03 -5.49 -1.92
C ASN A 12 -0.80 -5.69 -3.25
N ALA A 13 -0.55 -6.80 -3.96
CA ALA A 13 -1.26 -7.11 -5.20
C ALA A 13 -2.77 -7.30 -4.97
N GLU A 14 -3.15 -7.99 -3.89
CA GLU A 14 -4.56 -8.17 -3.53
C GLU A 14 -5.22 -6.83 -3.16
N ALA A 15 -4.53 -5.98 -2.40
CA ALA A 15 -5.05 -4.66 -2.06
C ALA A 15 -5.27 -3.80 -3.31
N ILE A 16 -4.31 -3.78 -4.25
CA ILE A 16 -4.45 -3.05 -5.52
C ILE A 16 -5.62 -3.61 -6.34
N ARG A 17 -5.78 -4.95 -6.40
CA ARG A 17 -6.90 -5.57 -7.10
C ARG A 17 -8.25 -5.09 -6.54
N VAL A 18 -8.37 -5.04 -5.21
CA VAL A 18 -9.57 -4.51 -4.56
C VAL A 18 -9.82 -3.05 -4.95
N VAL A 19 -8.79 -2.20 -4.90
CA VAL A 19 -8.93 -0.78 -5.26
C VAL A 19 -9.39 -0.62 -6.70
N LEU A 20 -8.75 -1.28 -7.67
CA LEU A 20 -9.12 -1.21 -9.08
C LEU A 20 -10.57 -1.66 -9.32
N ARG A 21 -11.02 -2.69 -8.59
CA ARG A 21 -12.42 -3.12 -8.63
C ARG A 21 -13.37 -2.06 -8.08
N LEU A 22 -13.07 -1.48 -6.91
CA LEU A 22 -13.89 -0.44 -6.29
C LEU A 22 -14.01 0.81 -7.17
N GLU A 23 -12.91 1.22 -7.82
CA GLU A 23 -12.92 2.31 -8.78
C GLU A 23 -13.81 2.02 -9.99
N LYS A 24 -13.71 0.81 -10.54
CA LYS A 24 -14.53 0.38 -11.68
C LYS A 24 -16.01 0.31 -11.31
N GLU A 25 -16.34 -0.23 -10.15
CA GLU A 25 -17.71 -0.38 -9.65
C GLU A 25 -18.26 0.89 -9.01
N ARG A 26 -17.42 1.90 -8.75
CA ARG A 26 -17.78 3.17 -8.12
C ARG A 26 -18.57 3.00 -6.82
N ARG A 27 -18.16 2.07 -5.99
CA ARG A 27 -18.77 1.76 -4.70
C ARG A 27 -17.79 1.81 -3.54
N GLU A 28 -18.32 1.82 -2.34
CA GLU A 28 -17.52 1.68 -1.12
C GLU A 28 -17.08 0.25 -0.87
N ALA A 29 -15.97 0.11 -0.13
CA ALA A 29 -15.43 -1.19 0.25
C ALA A 29 -16.30 -1.86 1.33
N THR A 30 -16.55 -3.14 1.15
CA THR A 30 -17.14 -4.01 2.18
C THR A 30 -16.15 -4.23 3.34
N GLU A 31 -16.60 -4.74 4.49
CA GLU A 31 -15.70 -5.03 5.62
C GLU A 31 -14.64 -6.08 5.28
N ALA A 32 -14.96 -7.07 4.45
CA ALA A 32 -14.00 -8.04 3.96
C ALA A 32 -12.91 -7.38 3.09
N GLU A 33 -13.30 -6.49 2.17
CA GLU A 33 -12.37 -5.73 1.34
C GLU A 33 -11.53 -4.76 2.17
N LYS A 34 -12.12 -4.08 3.15
CA LYS A 34 -11.36 -3.26 4.11
C LYS A 34 -10.32 -4.06 4.87
N SER A 35 -10.61 -5.31 5.21
CA SER A 35 -9.63 -6.20 5.84
C SER A 35 -8.44 -6.48 4.91
N ILE A 36 -8.68 -6.73 3.62
CA ILE A 36 -7.62 -6.90 2.62
C ILE A 36 -6.80 -5.61 2.48
N LEU A 37 -7.46 -4.46 2.36
CA LEU A 37 -6.79 -3.16 2.24
C LEU A 37 -5.90 -2.83 3.44
N ARG A 38 -6.27 -3.24 4.66
CA ARG A 38 -5.45 -3.08 5.88
C ARG A 38 -4.13 -3.85 5.85
N ASN A 39 -4.02 -4.89 5.00
CA ASN A 39 -2.80 -5.68 4.83
C ASN A 39 -1.81 -5.05 3.84
N TYR A 40 -2.17 -3.94 3.19
CA TYR A 40 -1.26 -3.21 2.32
C TYR A 40 -0.09 -2.64 3.10
N GLN A 41 1.14 -2.94 2.65
CA GLN A 41 2.37 -2.55 3.35
C GLN A 41 3.26 -1.60 2.52
N GLY A 42 2.83 -1.26 1.29
CA GLY A 42 3.63 -0.45 0.38
C GLY A 42 4.73 -1.24 -0.32
N PHE A 43 5.34 -0.61 -1.31
CA PHE A 43 6.41 -1.22 -2.09
C PHE A 43 7.82 -0.85 -1.63
N GLY A 44 7.95 -0.16 -0.51
CA GLY A 44 9.25 0.22 0.05
C GLY A 44 10.17 -0.99 0.23
N GLY A 45 11.35 -0.95 -0.39
CA GLY A 45 12.32 -2.04 -0.34
C GLY A 45 12.04 -3.24 -1.26
N LEU A 46 10.92 -3.31 -1.98
CA LEU A 46 10.61 -4.34 -2.97
C LEU A 46 11.29 -4.03 -4.31
N LYS A 47 12.62 -4.05 -4.34
CA LYS A 47 13.43 -3.72 -5.53
C LYS A 47 13.10 -4.57 -6.76
N CYS A 48 12.53 -5.75 -6.57
CA CYS A 48 12.09 -6.64 -7.65
C CYS A 48 11.09 -5.94 -8.62
N ILE A 49 10.32 -4.97 -8.15
CA ILE A 49 9.40 -4.15 -8.98
C ILE A 49 10.14 -3.35 -10.06
N LEU A 50 11.40 -3.00 -9.82
CA LEU A 50 12.22 -2.23 -10.77
C LEU A 50 12.79 -3.09 -11.90
N ASN A 51 12.78 -4.41 -11.71
CA ASN A 51 13.33 -5.34 -12.68
C ASN A 51 12.38 -5.51 -13.87
N ARG A 52 12.95 -5.92 -14.99
CA ARG A 52 12.20 -6.20 -16.21
C ARG A 52 11.30 -7.42 -16.05
N THR A 53 10.03 -7.32 -16.48
CA THR A 53 8.99 -8.35 -16.35
C THR A 53 8.01 -8.34 -17.52
N ASP A 54 8.47 -7.95 -18.72
CA ASP A 54 7.61 -7.82 -19.90
C ASP A 54 7.28 -9.18 -20.51
N THR A 55 8.26 -10.08 -20.52
CA THR A 55 8.14 -11.42 -21.07
C THR A 55 8.55 -12.49 -20.05
N PRO A 56 8.09 -13.73 -20.17
CA PRO A 56 8.55 -14.84 -19.30
C PRO A 56 10.06 -15.04 -19.32
N ASP A 57 10.71 -14.73 -20.44
CA ASP A 57 12.17 -14.88 -20.60
C ASP A 57 12.97 -13.87 -19.77
N ASP A 58 12.35 -12.82 -19.31
CA ASP A 58 13.02 -11.80 -18.50
C ASP A 58 13.53 -12.35 -17.15
N ILE A 59 13.03 -13.50 -16.72
CA ILE A 59 13.49 -14.19 -15.49
C ILE A 59 15.00 -14.45 -15.50
N ARG A 60 15.62 -14.62 -16.68
CA ARG A 60 17.07 -14.83 -16.83
C ARG A 60 17.92 -13.65 -16.37
N TYR A 61 17.34 -12.43 -16.34
CA TYR A 61 18.00 -11.21 -15.87
C TYR A 61 17.83 -10.99 -14.36
N TRP A 62 17.07 -11.87 -13.69
CA TRP A 62 16.83 -11.75 -12.26
C TRP A 62 17.88 -12.50 -11.46
N SER A 63 18.26 -11.93 -10.31
CA SER A 63 19.14 -12.65 -9.37
C SER A 63 18.48 -13.94 -8.90
N LYS A 64 19.26 -15.00 -8.70
CA LYS A 64 18.76 -16.30 -8.22
C LYS A 64 17.94 -16.19 -6.92
N SER A 65 18.32 -15.26 -6.05
CA SER A 65 17.63 -15.01 -4.78
C SER A 65 16.25 -14.33 -4.93
N GLU A 66 15.97 -13.73 -6.08
CA GLU A 66 14.71 -12.99 -6.33
C GLU A 66 13.84 -13.63 -7.42
N GLN A 67 14.32 -14.72 -8.06
CA GLN A 67 13.53 -15.42 -9.09
C GLN A 67 12.17 -15.90 -8.59
N ASN A 68 12.04 -16.22 -7.30
CA ASN A 68 10.75 -16.59 -6.69
C ASN A 68 9.74 -15.43 -6.60
N LEU A 69 10.19 -14.19 -6.86
CA LEU A 69 9.34 -12.99 -6.91
C LEU A 69 8.97 -12.61 -8.35
N PHE A 70 9.58 -13.24 -9.36
CA PHE A 70 9.36 -12.92 -10.77
C PHE A 70 7.88 -13.08 -11.16
N GLU A 71 7.34 -14.28 -10.96
CA GLU A 71 5.96 -14.58 -11.31
C GLU A 71 4.94 -13.68 -10.58
N PRO A 72 5.01 -13.49 -9.24
CA PRO A 72 4.13 -12.55 -8.56
C PRO A 72 4.24 -11.11 -9.07
N THR A 73 5.45 -10.65 -9.42
CA THR A 73 5.66 -9.29 -9.97
C THR A 73 5.06 -9.16 -11.37
N GLN A 74 5.24 -10.17 -12.21
CA GLN A 74 4.67 -10.21 -13.55
C GLN A 74 3.13 -10.24 -13.50
N GLN A 75 2.56 -11.06 -12.61
CA GLN A 75 1.12 -11.15 -12.40
C GLN A 75 0.53 -9.82 -11.92
N LEU A 76 1.20 -9.12 -10.99
CA LEU A 76 0.79 -7.79 -10.55
C LEU A 76 0.76 -6.80 -11.72
N LYS A 77 1.82 -6.76 -12.53
CA LYS A 77 1.87 -5.88 -13.70
C LYS A 77 0.74 -6.19 -14.68
N GLN A 78 0.58 -7.46 -15.06
CA GLN A 78 -0.48 -7.90 -15.98
C GLN A 78 -1.88 -7.56 -15.45
N MET A 79 -2.11 -7.75 -14.15
CA MET A 79 -3.37 -7.39 -13.49
C MET A 79 -3.68 -5.90 -13.65
N ILE A 80 -2.70 -5.02 -13.38
CA ILE A 80 -2.88 -3.56 -13.52
C ILE A 80 -3.26 -3.22 -14.97
N TYR A 81 -2.55 -3.78 -15.95
CA TYR A 81 -2.84 -3.53 -17.37
C TYR A 81 -4.18 -4.10 -17.84
N ARG A 82 -4.66 -5.18 -17.24
CA ARG A 82 -5.94 -5.80 -17.58
C ARG A 82 -7.14 -5.10 -16.94
N GLU A 83 -7.00 -4.69 -15.68
CA GLU A 83 -8.12 -4.12 -14.91
C GLU A 83 -8.28 -2.61 -15.12
N THR A 84 -7.28 -1.94 -15.67
CA THR A 84 -7.32 -0.48 -15.93
C THR A 84 -7.99 -0.19 -17.27
N VAL A 85 -8.68 0.94 -17.36
CA VAL A 85 -9.50 1.33 -18.53
C VAL A 85 -8.67 1.51 -19.79
N ASP A 86 -7.44 2.03 -19.67
CA ASP A 86 -6.56 2.29 -20.79
C ASP A 86 -5.09 2.06 -20.44
N ALA A 87 -4.28 1.82 -21.50
CA ALA A 87 -2.86 1.51 -21.36
C ALA A 87 -2.02 2.66 -20.78
N ASN A 88 -2.41 3.91 -20.99
CA ASN A 88 -1.67 5.07 -20.48
C ASN A 88 -1.87 5.17 -18.96
N THR A 89 -3.08 4.97 -18.48
CA THR A 89 -3.39 4.93 -17.05
C THR A 89 -2.69 3.74 -16.38
N ALA A 90 -2.71 2.56 -17.01
CA ALA A 90 -1.99 1.39 -16.52
C ALA A 90 -0.48 1.65 -16.39
N LYS A 91 0.12 2.26 -17.41
CA LYS A 91 1.53 2.66 -17.41
C LYS A 91 1.82 3.64 -16.28
N ARG A 92 0.98 4.66 -16.09
CA ARG A 92 1.11 5.63 -15.01
C ARG A 92 1.07 4.96 -13.64
N TYR A 93 0.13 4.04 -13.40
CA TYR A 93 0.06 3.28 -12.15
C TYR A 93 1.31 2.44 -11.93
N TRP A 94 1.79 1.74 -12.96
CA TRP A 94 3.00 0.94 -12.86
C TRP A 94 4.25 1.77 -12.55
N GLU A 95 4.45 2.88 -13.25
CA GLU A 95 5.59 3.80 -12.99
C GLU A 95 5.51 4.42 -11.59
N SER A 96 4.32 4.68 -11.11
CA SER A 96 4.13 5.17 -9.76
C SER A 96 4.48 4.13 -8.69
N ILE A 97 4.09 2.87 -8.88
CA ILE A 97 4.52 1.78 -8.01
C ILE A 97 6.05 1.69 -7.99
N LYS A 98 6.71 1.80 -9.15
CA LYS A 98 8.17 1.84 -9.22
C LYS A 98 8.77 3.02 -8.44
N ALA A 99 8.23 4.22 -8.61
CA ALA A 99 8.68 5.40 -7.88
C ALA A 99 8.55 5.23 -6.37
N SER A 100 7.52 4.52 -5.91
CA SER A 100 7.26 4.28 -4.50
C SER A 100 8.24 3.31 -3.83
N VAL A 101 8.98 2.50 -4.59
CA VAL A 101 9.95 1.52 -4.05
C VAL A 101 11.01 2.16 -3.16
N LEU A 102 11.40 3.39 -3.45
CA LEU A 102 12.41 4.12 -2.69
C LEU A 102 11.84 4.99 -1.57
N THR A 103 10.54 5.24 -1.55
CA THR A 103 9.92 6.25 -0.68
C THR A 103 8.82 5.70 0.22
N SER A 104 8.13 4.64 -0.16
CA SER A 104 6.97 4.11 0.57
C SER A 104 7.35 3.11 1.64
N PHE A 105 8.05 3.58 2.66
CA PHE A 105 8.34 2.84 3.88
C PHE A 105 7.36 3.26 4.97
N TYR A 106 6.45 2.36 5.34
CA TYR A 106 5.49 2.66 6.41
C TYR A 106 6.03 2.24 7.77
N THR A 107 5.74 3.07 8.76
CA THR A 107 6.15 2.81 10.15
C THR A 107 5.40 1.58 10.68
N ASP A 108 6.14 0.63 11.27
CA ASP A 108 5.56 -0.56 11.90
C ASP A 108 4.50 -0.17 12.94
N THR A 109 3.36 -0.85 12.89
CA THR A 109 2.22 -0.56 13.78
C THR A 109 2.55 -0.73 15.27
N ARG A 110 3.58 -1.51 15.62
CA ARG A 110 4.09 -1.66 17.00
C ARG A 110 4.73 -0.36 17.47
N ILE A 111 5.52 0.30 16.63
CA ILE A 111 6.14 1.61 16.92
C ILE A 111 5.04 2.66 17.10
N VAL A 112 4.07 2.70 16.19
CA VAL A 112 2.91 3.62 16.30
C VAL A 112 2.13 3.37 17.59
N SER A 113 1.96 2.10 17.98
CA SER A 113 1.29 1.74 19.24
C SER A 113 2.07 2.17 20.46
N ALA A 114 3.40 2.00 20.46
CA ALA A 114 4.27 2.43 21.55
C ALA A 114 4.22 3.95 21.73
N ILE A 115 4.31 4.71 20.64
CA ILE A 115 4.20 6.18 20.67
C ILE A 115 2.82 6.60 21.20
N SER A 116 1.75 5.99 20.70
CA SER A 116 0.38 6.28 21.18
C SER A 116 0.19 5.95 22.64
N GLY A 117 0.78 4.84 23.12
CA GLY A 117 0.78 4.45 24.54
C GLY A 117 1.55 5.45 25.41
N ALA A 118 2.74 5.86 24.97
CA ALA A 118 3.53 6.87 25.65
C ALA A 118 2.80 8.21 25.77
N LEU A 119 2.16 8.68 24.68
CA LEU A 119 1.34 9.90 24.70
C LEU A 119 0.11 9.75 25.61
N ALA A 120 -0.52 8.59 25.64
CA ALA A 120 -1.67 8.34 26.50
C ALA A 120 -1.31 8.27 27.99
N SER A 121 -0.07 7.92 28.33
CA SER A 121 0.43 7.91 29.72
C SER A 121 0.80 9.32 30.22
N THR A 122 0.88 10.29 29.34
CA THR A 122 1.06 11.70 29.70
C THR A 122 -0.31 12.36 29.90
N ASN A 123 -0.38 13.39 30.74
CA ASN A 123 -1.60 14.20 30.89
C ASN A 123 -1.82 15.19 29.74
N LEU A 124 -1.16 14.99 28.62
CA LEU A 124 -1.27 15.85 27.43
C LEU A 124 -2.62 15.65 26.73
N GLN A 125 -3.37 16.71 26.59
CA GLN A 125 -4.57 16.73 25.76
C GLN A 125 -4.20 17.22 24.35
N VAL A 126 -3.97 16.27 23.44
CA VAL A 126 -3.71 16.58 22.03
C VAL A 126 -4.97 17.16 21.40
N ARG A 127 -4.96 18.46 21.10
CA ARG A 127 -6.09 19.15 20.44
C ARG A 127 -5.95 19.16 18.92
N ARG A 128 -4.74 19.23 18.41
CA ARG A 128 -4.43 19.21 16.97
C ARG A 128 -3.22 18.34 16.73
N CYS A 129 -3.27 17.51 15.71
CA CYS A 129 -2.16 16.66 15.27
C CYS A 129 -1.93 16.91 13.78
N LEU A 130 -0.69 17.21 13.41
CA LEU A 130 -0.25 17.28 12.01
C LEU A 130 0.77 16.16 11.78
N ASP A 131 0.48 15.31 10.82
CA ASP A 131 1.43 14.32 10.34
C ASP A 131 1.73 14.60 8.86
N PRO A 132 2.87 15.23 8.55
CA PRO A 132 3.23 15.58 7.17
C PRO A 132 3.60 14.36 6.31
N SER A 133 3.81 13.19 6.94
CA SER A 133 4.22 11.94 6.31
C SER A 133 3.24 10.81 6.63
N MET A 134 1.96 11.12 6.65
CA MET A 134 0.89 10.28 7.19
C MET A 134 0.83 8.85 6.61
N GLY A 135 1.35 8.63 5.40
CA GLY A 135 1.30 7.31 4.75
C GLY A 135 -0.14 6.76 4.73
N MET A 136 -0.35 5.60 5.32
CA MET A 136 -1.67 4.97 5.44
C MET A 136 -2.56 5.55 6.56
N GLY A 137 -2.14 6.61 7.24
CA GLY A 137 -2.90 7.23 8.32
C GLY A 137 -2.98 6.43 9.62
N ALA A 138 -2.22 5.35 9.76
CA ALA A 138 -2.25 4.47 10.93
C ALA A 138 -1.96 5.21 12.24
N GLN A 139 -1.13 6.25 12.19
CA GLN A 139 -0.76 7.07 13.35
C GLN A 139 -1.95 7.89 13.85
N LEU A 140 -2.67 8.56 12.94
CA LEU A 140 -3.84 9.37 13.27
C LEU A 140 -4.99 8.53 13.81
N LEU A 141 -5.21 7.34 13.24
CA LEU A 141 -6.27 6.42 13.69
C LEU A 141 -6.06 5.94 15.13
N LYS A 142 -4.80 5.75 15.56
CA LYS A 142 -4.51 5.33 16.94
C LYS A 142 -4.55 6.47 17.96
N LEU A 143 -4.14 7.66 17.58
CA LEU A 143 -4.19 8.84 18.43
C LEU A 143 -5.62 9.31 18.71
N ASN A 144 -6.53 9.11 17.75
CA ASN A 144 -7.91 9.62 17.80
C ASN A 144 -8.96 8.65 18.32
N ARG A 145 -8.59 7.48 18.86
CA ARG A 145 -9.54 6.45 19.31
C ARG A 145 -10.59 6.92 20.33
N LYS A 146 -10.39 8.07 20.97
CA LYS A 146 -11.34 8.61 21.97
C LYS A 146 -12.20 9.79 21.52
N ARG A 147 -12.01 10.40 20.34
CA ARG A 147 -12.70 11.66 20.00
C ARG A 147 -13.11 11.94 18.55
N LEU A 148 -12.82 11.14 17.56
CA LEU A 148 -13.23 11.47 16.18
C LEU A 148 -13.84 10.28 15.45
N LEU A 149 -15.13 10.11 15.62
CA LEU A 149 -16.07 9.66 14.61
C LEU A 149 -16.21 10.79 13.56
N GLN A 150 -15.20 11.02 12.74
CA GLN A 150 -15.36 11.67 11.45
C GLN A 150 -14.67 10.81 10.39
N GLN A 151 -15.51 9.96 9.82
CA GLN A 151 -15.26 8.86 8.91
C GLN A 151 -14.93 9.30 7.48
N SER A 152 -14.32 10.40 7.21
CA SER A 152 -14.20 10.81 5.80
C SER A 152 -12.81 10.78 5.19
N THR A 153 -11.75 10.57 5.99
CA THR A 153 -10.38 10.80 5.47
C THR A 153 -9.61 9.53 5.09
N CYS A 154 -9.89 8.39 5.70
CA CYS A 154 -9.14 7.17 5.44
C CYS A 154 -9.52 6.47 4.12
N GLN A 155 -10.76 6.64 3.66
CA GLN A 155 -11.21 6.09 2.36
C GLN A 155 -10.71 6.91 1.17
N ARG A 156 -10.52 8.22 1.36
CA ARG A 156 -9.94 9.09 0.33
C ARG A 156 -8.43 8.90 0.15
N SER A 157 -7.71 8.41 1.16
CA SER A 157 -6.26 8.36 1.08
C SER A 157 -5.74 7.22 0.19
N LEU A 158 -6.38 6.06 0.10
CA LEU A 158 -5.98 5.02 -0.86
C LEU A 158 -6.34 5.41 -2.30
N SER A 159 -7.53 5.95 -2.53
CA SER A 159 -7.93 6.51 -3.81
C SER A 159 -7.10 7.75 -4.17
N PHE A 160 -6.81 8.61 -3.20
CA PHE A 160 -5.96 9.80 -3.39
C PHE A 160 -4.50 9.41 -3.67
N TYR A 161 -3.97 8.37 -3.04
CA TYR A 161 -2.63 7.85 -3.33
C TYR A 161 -2.54 7.22 -4.72
N LEU A 162 -3.58 6.52 -5.17
CA LEU A 162 -3.62 5.99 -6.53
C LEU A 162 -3.95 7.05 -7.58
N GLN A 163 -4.61 8.16 -7.21
CA GLN A 163 -4.86 9.31 -8.10
C GLN A 163 -3.73 10.34 -8.12
N SER A 164 -2.92 10.42 -7.07
CA SER A 164 -1.70 11.26 -7.02
C SER A 164 -0.45 10.50 -7.50
N LEU A 165 -0.61 9.23 -7.75
CA LEU A 165 0.28 8.38 -8.47
C LEU A 165 -0.10 8.40 -9.96
#